data_136c23d8ac20510b9332b7836198e8e2
#
_entry.id   136c23d8ac20510b9332b7836198e8e2
#
_cell.length_a   1.000
_cell.length_b   1.000
_cell.length_c   1.000
_cell.angle_alpha   90.00
_cell.angle_beta   90.00
_cell.angle_gamma   90.00
#
_symmetry.space_group_name_H-M   'P 1'
#
loop_
_entity.id
_entity.type
_entity.pdbx_description
1 polymer ?
#
loop_
_entity_poly.entity_id
_entity_poly.type
_entity_poly.pdbx_seq_one_letter_code
_entity_poly.pdbx_strand_id
1 'polypeptide(L)'
;LYYVKRKTGELIRFDMQTKEEKVLYDLGDGEPMFFIFMHPSGNYAYISFSQWKTILKIPYDWKNKTLLTASILCGQQKQEGWLDGQGTNAKLGNPAQGVFIKNEQYIKEGKDDIYDFYFTDSSIHCIRYVTPEGFVHTYAGRGSQGVNNNPNGYVDGDLRQEARFNYPFGIHY
;
A
#
# COMPACT_ATOMS: atom_id res chain seq x y z
N LEU A 1 18.00 6.81 -7.36
CA LEU A 1 16.67 6.59 -7.88
C LEU A 1 16.27 5.13 -7.65
N TYR A 2 15.00 4.90 -7.32
CA TYR A 2 14.43 3.54 -7.24
C TYR A 2 13.30 3.43 -8.24
N TYR A 3 13.24 2.32 -8.94
CA TYR A 3 12.17 2.00 -9.87
C TYR A 3 12.02 0.48 -10.02
N VAL A 4 10.98 0.05 -10.66
CA VAL A 4 10.82 -1.37 -10.96
C VAL A 4 10.72 -1.58 -12.47
N LYS A 5 11.40 -2.62 -12.95
CA LYS A 5 11.29 -3.06 -14.33
C LYS A 5 9.98 -3.82 -14.51
N ARG A 6 9.08 -3.23 -15.28
CA ARG A 6 7.72 -3.77 -15.49
C ARG A 6 7.71 -5.21 -16.04
N LYS A 7 8.65 -5.56 -16.91
CA LYS A 7 8.70 -6.89 -17.54
C LYS A 7 9.19 -7.99 -16.61
N THR A 8 10.13 -7.68 -15.73
CA THR A 8 10.81 -8.66 -14.87
C THR A 8 10.36 -8.59 -13.42
N GLY A 9 9.65 -7.53 -13.03
CA GLY A 9 9.28 -7.31 -11.63
C GLY A 9 10.44 -6.97 -10.70
N GLU A 10 11.62 -6.67 -11.24
CA GLU A 10 12.80 -6.36 -10.43
C GLU A 10 12.73 -4.95 -9.86
N LEU A 11 12.82 -4.80 -8.53
CA LEU A 11 13.06 -3.53 -7.87
C LEU A 11 14.53 -3.14 -8.04
N ILE A 12 14.77 -2.02 -8.72
CA ILE A 12 16.10 -1.54 -9.09
C ILE A 12 16.47 -0.29 -8.28
N ARG A 13 17.69 -0.27 -7.77
CA ARG A 13 18.38 0.96 -7.42
C ARG A 13 19.23 1.42 -8.60
N PHE A 14 18.97 2.61 -9.10
CA PHE A 14 19.77 3.27 -10.12
C PHE A 14 20.66 4.35 -9.49
N ASP A 15 21.94 4.24 -9.66
CA ASP A 15 22.88 5.27 -9.23
C ASP A 15 22.94 6.38 -10.30
N MET A 16 22.57 7.60 -9.92
CA MET A 16 22.50 8.73 -10.85
C MET A 16 23.89 9.23 -11.30
N GLN A 17 24.93 8.92 -10.53
CA GLN A 17 26.30 9.32 -10.84
C GLN A 17 27.03 8.30 -11.69
N THR A 18 27.06 7.05 -11.23
CA THR A 18 27.78 5.96 -11.92
C THR A 18 26.98 5.37 -13.09
N LYS A 19 25.68 5.64 -13.15
CA LYS A 19 24.71 5.05 -14.10
C LYS A 19 24.52 3.54 -13.95
N GLU A 20 24.94 2.98 -12.83
CA GLU A 20 24.81 1.56 -12.54
C GLU A 20 23.43 1.20 -11.99
N GLU A 21 22.91 0.06 -12.40
CA GLU A 21 21.72 -0.57 -11.86
C GLU A 21 22.09 -1.69 -10.88
N LYS A 22 21.40 -1.73 -9.77
CA LYS A 22 21.48 -2.84 -8.80
C LYS A 22 20.09 -3.38 -8.52
N VAL A 23 19.88 -4.67 -8.80
CA VAL A 23 18.66 -5.39 -8.40
C VAL A 23 18.66 -5.53 -6.88
N LEU A 24 17.60 -5.05 -6.23
CA LEU A 24 17.41 -5.15 -4.79
C LEU A 24 16.45 -6.26 -4.40
N TYR A 25 15.45 -6.48 -5.22
CA TYR A 25 14.41 -7.46 -4.97
C TYR A 25 13.74 -7.87 -6.28
N ASP A 26 13.44 -9.15 -6.39
CA ASP A 26 12.66 -9.71 -7.50
C ASP A 26 11.23 -9.95 -7.01
N LEU A 27 10.27 -9.20 -7.58
CA LEU A 27 8.86 -9.31 -7.27
C LEU A 27 8.16 -10.41 -8.10
N GLY A 28 8.92 -11.11 -8.95
CA GLY A 28 8.44 -12.20 -9.80
C GLY A 28 7.94 -11.75 -11.18
N ASP A 29 7.81 -12.71 -12.08
CA ASP A 29 7.37 -12.50 -13.45
C ASP A 29 5.95 -11.97 -13.56
N GLY A 30 5.73 -11.13 -14.53
CA GLY A 30 4.45 -10.58 -14.91
C GLY A 30 4.51 -9.07 -15.12
N GLU A 31 3.40 -8.45 -15.51
CA GLU A 31 3.27 -6.99 -15.57
C GLU A 31 2.72 -6.45 -14.23
N PRO A 32 3.51 -6.46 -13.14
CA PRO A 32 3.01 -6.06 -11.83
C PRO A 32 2.68 -4.57 -11.83
N MET A 33 1.45 -4.23 -11.47
CA MET A 33 1.15 -2.88 -11.02
C MET A 33 1.56 -2.78 -9.55
N PHE A 34 2.55 -1.94 -9.28
CA PHE A 34 2.97 -1.61 -7.93
C PHE A 34 3.42 -0.16 -7.88
N PHE A 35 3.36 0.38 -6.65
CA PHE A 35 3.80 1.73 -6.35
C PHE A 35 4.71 1.67 -5.13
N ILE A 36 5.75 2.51 -5.12
CA ILE A 36 6.66 2.65 -3.99
C ILE A 36 6.45 3.99 -3.31
N PHE A 37 6.37 3.98 -1.98
CA PHE A 37 6.13 5.15 -1.14
C PHE A 37 7.18 5.20 -0.04
N MET A 38 8.05 6.21 -0.08
CA MET A 38 9.00 6.44 1.00
C MET A 38 8.26 6.97 2.23
N HIS A 39 8.51 6.36 3.38
CA HIS A 39 8.01 6.87 4.65
C HIS A 39 8.61 8.25 4.94
N PRO A 40 7.87 9.20 5.57
CA PRO A 40 8.38 10.54 5.86
C PRO A 40 9.64 10.58 6.72
N SER A 41 9.89 9.58 7.57
CA SER A 41 11.16 9.45 8.30
C SER A 41 12.35 9.06 7.42
N GLY A 42 12.10 8.56 6.21
CA GLY A 42 13.12 8.01 5.32
C GLY A 42 13.66 6.63 5.73
N ASN A 43 13.18 6.04 6.82
CA ASN A 43 13.73 4.79 7.37
C ASN A 43 13.22 3.53 6.67
N TYR A 44 12.16 3.62 5.90
CA TYR A 44 11.59 2.51 5.15
C TYR A 44 10.70 3.00 4.01
N ALA A 45 10.33 2.11 3.13
CA ALA A 45 9.33 2.33 2.08
C ALA A 45 8.23 1.28 2.17
N TYR A 46 7.02 1.64 1.71
CA TYR A 46 5.99 0.66 1.39
C TYR A 46 5.92 0.46 -0.12
N ILE A 47 5.59 -0.79 -0.51
CA ILE A 47 5.24 -1.13 -1.88
C ILE A 47 3.84 -1.71 -1.86
N SER A 48 2.88 -1.03 -2.52
CA SER A 48 1.59 -1.64 -2.83
C SER A 48 1.75 -2.55 -4.04
N PHE A 49 1.37 -3.83 -3.89
CA PHE A 49 1.55 -4.83 -4.93
C PHE A 49 0.21 -5.47 -5.29
N SER A 50 -0.42 -4.91 -6.31
CA SER A 50 -1.80 -5.29 -6.70
C SER A 50 -1.94 -6.75 -7.09
N GLN A 51 -0.99 -7.33 -7.83
CA GLN A 51 -1.06 -8.74 -8.23
C GLN A 51 -0.98 -9.71 -7.04
N TRP A 52 -0.19 -9.36 -6.04
CA TRP A 52 -0.04 -10.17 -4.84
C TRP A 52 -1.08 -9.86 -3.77
N LYS A 53 -1.88 -8.81 -3.96
CA LYS A 53 -2.88 -8.40 -2.97
C LYS A 53 -2.25 -8.07 -1.61
N THR A 54 -1.06 -7.45 -1.64
CA THR A 54 -0.26 -7.18 -0.45
C THR A 54 0.32 -5.78 -0.46
N ILE A 55 0.64 -5.29 0.73
CA ILE A 55 1.55 -4.15 0.92
C ILE A 55 2.80 -4.69 1.61
N LEU A 56 3.96 -4.42 1.01
CA LEU A 56 5.27 -4.79 1.54
C LEU A 56 5.87 -3.62 2.29
N LYS A 57 6.66 -3.90 3.33
CA LYS A 57 7.52 -2.95 4.04
C LYS A 57 8.97 -3.29 3.73
N ILE A 58 9.75 -2.29 3.30
CA ILE A 58 11.16 -2.43 2.97
C ILE A 58 11.95 -1.43 3.80
N PRO A 59 12.75 -1.87 4.78
CA PRO A 59 13.62 -0.98 5.55
C PRO A 59 14.69 -0.34 4.66
N TYR A 60 15.14 0.86 5.03
CA TYR A 60 16.22 1.57 4.37
C TYR A 60 17.48 1.58 5.26
N ASP A 61 18.58 1.12 4.70
CA ASP A 61 19.89 1.18 5.34
C ASP A 61 20.60 2.48 4.97
N TRP A 62 20.65 3.41 5.90
CA TRP A 62 21.29 4.70 5.72
C TRP A 62 22.81 4.60 5.55
N LYS A 63 23.46 3.62 6.18
CA LYS A 63 24.92 3.42 6.09
C LYS A 63 25.33 3.00 4.69
N ASN A 64 24.61 2.05 4.11
CA ASN A 64 24.88 1.51 2.79
C ASN A 64 24.03 2.20 1.69
N LYS A 65 23.17 3.13 2.08
CA LYS A 65 22.28 3.89 1.17
C LYS A 65 21.47 2.98 0.25
N THR A 66 20.86 1.94 0.80
CA THR A 66 20.10 0.95 0.04
C THR A 66 18.86 0.46 0.77
N LEU A 67 17.85 0.03 0.02
CA LEU A 67 16.73 -0.72 0.57
C LEU A 67 17.20 -2.14 0.94
N LEU A 68 16.67 -2.67 2.03
CA LEU A 68 16.93 -4.02 2.52
C LEU A 68 15.90 -5.03 1.98
N THR A 69 15.79 -6.19 2.62
CA THR A 69 14.81 -7.22 2.25
C THR A 69 13.40 -6.80 2.60
N ALA A 70 12.48 -6.97 1.65
CA ALA A 70 11.06 -6.70 1.87
C ALA A 70 10.41 -7.78 2.75
N SER A 71 9.42 -7.36 3.52
CA SER A 71 8.51 -8.26 4.24
C SER A 71 7.06 -7.86 3.98
N ILE A 72 6.12 -8.80 4.08
CA ILE A 72 4.70 -8.48 3.97
C ILE A 72 4.28 -7.69 5.22
N LEU A 73 3.79 -6.46 5.03
CA LEU A 73 3.16 -5.67 6.08
C LEU A 73 1.73 -6.12 6.29
N CYS A 74 0.96 -6.25 5.21
CA CYS A 74 -0.43 -6.71 5.26
C CYS A 74 -0.91 -7.26 3.92
N GLY A 75 -2.04 -7.97 3.98
CA GLY A 75 -2.62 -8.65 2.83
C GLY A 75 -2.17 -10.10 2.71
N GLN A 76 -2.92 -10.90 1.99
CA GLN A 76 -2.67 -12.32 1.79
C GLN A 76 -2.32 -12.57 0.32
N GLN A 77 -1.11 -13.10 0.09
CA GLN A 77 -0.55 -13.25 -1.25
C GLN A 77 -1.49 -14.02 -2.19
N LYS A 78 -1.83 -13.36 -3.31
CA LYS A 78 -2.72 -13.88 -4.36
C LYS A 78 -4.15 -14.21 -3.89
N GLN A 79 -4.56 -13.72 -2.74
CA GLN A 79 -5.93 -13.91 -2.23
C GLN A 79 -6.64 -12.56 -2.14
N GLU A 80 -7.47 -12.30 -3.13
CA GLU A 80 -8.31 -11.11 -3.17
C GLU A 80 -9.45 -11.20 -2.16
N GLY A 81 -9.80 -10.07 -1.57
CA GLY A 81 -10.96 -9.97 -0.69
C GLY A 81 -11.06 -8.65 0.04
N TRP A 82 -12.15 -8.49 0.75
CA TRP A 82 -12.41 -7.35 1.61
C TRP A 82 -12.51 -7.82 3.06
N LEU A 83 -11.37 -7.83 3.74
CA LEU A 83 -11.31 -8.18 5.16
C LEU A 83 -10.31 -7.27 5.87
N ASP A 84 -10.79 -6.52 6.85
CA ASP A 84 -9.95 -5.77 7.77
C ASP A 84 -9.29 -6.74 8.75
N GLY A 85 -8.06 -6.44 9.19
CA GLY A 85 -7.32 -7.31 10.11
C GLY A 85 -5.84 -6.98 10.17
N GLN A 86 -5.09 -7.74 10.96
CA GLN A 86 -3.65 -7.53 11.13
C GLN A 86 -2.84 -8.44 10.20
N GLY A 87 -1.85 -7.85 9.54
CA GLY A 87 -0.89 -8.58 8.73
C GLY A 87 -1.56 -9.43 7.65
N THR A 88 -1.21 -10.69 7.57
CA THR A 88 -1.76 -11.64 6.59
C THR A 88 -3.19 -12.11 6.90
N ASN A 89 -3.78 -11.70 8.03
CA ASN A 89 -5.21 -11.93 8.28
C ASN A 89 -6.09 -10.96 7.51
N ALA A 90 -5.55 -9.81 7.08
CA ALA A 90 -6.27 -8.91 6.18
C ALA A 90 -6.32 -9.48 4.75
N LYS A 91 -7.40 -9.19 4.02
CA LYS A 91 -7.49 -9.43 2.58
C LYS A 91 -7.64 -8.11 1.86
N LEU A 92 -6.88 -7.93 0.80
CA LEU A 92 -6.89 -6.75 -0.06
C LEU A 92 -7.42 -7.12 -1.44
N GLY A 93 -7.94 -6.11 -2.14
CA GLY A 93 -8.27 -6.21 -3.55
C GLY A 93 -7.05 -5.90 -4.43
N ASN A 94 -7.06 -4.72 -5.03
CA ASN A 94 -5.92 -4.20 -5.79
C ASN A 94 -5.40 -2.93 -5.11
N PRO A 95 -4.53 -3.06 -4.10
CA PRO A 95 -3.93 -1.89 -3.46
C PRO A 95 -3.13 -1.11 -4.51
N ALA A 96 -3.45 0.16 -4.67
CA ALA A 96 -2.86 1.03 -5.67
C ALA A 96 -2.09 2.20 -5.01
N GLN A 97 -2.42 3.44 -5.34
CA GLN A 97 -1.73 4.60 -4.79
C GLN A 97 -2.07 4.85 -3.32
N GLY A 98 -1.13 5.47 -2.62
CA GLY A 98 -1.31 5.79 -1.21
C GLY A 98 -0.47 6.96 -0.74
N VAL A 99 -0.73 7.38 0.50
CA VAL A 99 -0.10 8.52 1.15
C VAL A 99 0.02 8.27 2.65
N PHE A 100 1.14 8.72 3.24
CA PHE A 100 1.33 8.70 4.68
C PHE A 100 0.66 9.93 5.31
N ILE A 101 -0.20 9.71 6.29
CA ILE A 101 -0.90 10.76 7.03
C ILE A 101 -0.58 10.61 8.52
N LYS A 102 -0.22 11.74 9.16
CA LYS A 102 0.03 11.76 10.61
C LYS A 102 -1.23 11.40 11.38
N ASN A 103 -1.05 10.52 12.37
CA ASN A 103 -2.10 10.20 13.32
C ASN A 103 -1.88 10.98 14.62
N GLU A 104 -2.75 11.92 14.89
CA GLU A 104 -2.67 12.80 16.07
C GLU A 104 -2.71 12.04 17.39
N GLN A 105 -3.37 10.89 17.41
CA GLN A 105 -3.41 10.05 18.62
C GLN A 105 -2.04 9.42 18.90
N TYR A 106 -1.31 8.99 17.88
CA TYR A 106 0.05 8.44 18.03
C TYR A 106 1.03 9.49 18.55
N ILE A 107 0.87 10.75 18.11
CA ILE A 107 1.67 11.87 18.64
C ILE A 107 1.42 12.05 20.14
N LYS A 108 0.16 12.03 20.57
CA LYS A 108 -0.20 12.16 21.99
C LYS A 108 0.28 10.97 22.84
N GLU A 109 0.32 9.80 22.26
CA GLU A 109 0.82 8.56 22.89
C GLU A 109 2.35 8.47 22.90
N GLY A 110 3.06 9.37 22.21
CA GLY A 110 4.51 9.37 22.12
C GLY A 110 5.07 8.19 21.32
N LYS A 111 4.33 7.70 20.31
CA LYS A 111 4.80 6.60 19.45
C LYS A 111 5.96 7.06 18.57
N ASP A 112 6.91 6.18 18.32
CA ASP A 112 8.03 6.42 17.41
C ASP A 112 7.58 6.60 15.95
N ASP A 113 6.61 5.81 15.53
CA ASP A 113 5.98 5.92 14.22
C ASP A 113 4.56 6.47 14.35
N ILE A 114 4.37 7.65 13.80
CA ILE A 114 3.14 8.44 13.94
C ILE A 114 2.30 8.49 12.66
N TYR A 115 2.61 7.65 11.67
CA TYR A 115 1.94 7.72 10.37
C TYR A 115 1.13 6.47 10.08
N ASP A 116 -0.14 6.64 9.73
CA ASP A 116 -0.91 5.64 9.01
C ASP A 116 -0.70 5.81 7.50
N PHE A 117 -0.72 4.69 6.77
CA PHE A 117 -0.64 4.71 5.31
C PHE A 117 -2.02 4.49 4.72
N TYR A 118 -2.60 5.54 4.14
CA TYR A 118 -3.87 5.50 3.44
C TYR A 118 -3.66 5.10 1.99
N PHE A 119 -4.47 4.19 1.48
CA PHE A 119 -4.35 3.68 0.12
C PHE A 119 -5.71 3.41 -0.53
N THR A 120 -5.75 3.51 -1.84
CA THR A 120 -6.89 3.08 -2.63
C THR A 120 -6.82 1.58 -2.85
N ASP A 121 -7.92 0.89 -2.61
CA ASP A 121 -8.07 -0.54 -2.89
C ASP A 121 -9.08 -0.69 -4.02
N SER A 122 -8.55 -0.60 -5.25
CA SER A 122 -9.33 -0.23 -6.42
C SER A 122 -10.35 -1.28 -6.84
N SER A 123 -10.03 -2.58 -6.80
CA SER A 123 -10.95 -3.64 -7.23
C SER A 123 -12.11 -3.86 -6.27
N ILE A 124 -11.97 -3.44 -5.01
CA ILE A 124 -13.04 -3.50 -4.02
C ILE A 124 -13.66 -2.12 -3.72
N HIS A 125 -13.32 -1.13 -4.55
CA HIS A 125 -13.97 0.19 -4.58
C HIS A 125 -13.96 0.95 -3.26
N CYS A 126 -12.85 0.90 -2.51
CA CYS A 126 -12.75 1.57 -1.22
C CYS A 126 -11.40 2.26 -1.00
N ILE A 127 -11.37 3.10 0.03
CA ILE A 127 -10.15 3.66 0.59
C ILE A 127 -9.92 2.99 1.94
N ARG A 128 -8.69 2.54 2.17
CA ARG A 128 -8.28 1.85 3.39
C ARG A 128 -7.05 2.51 3.96
N TYR A 129 -6.72 2.20 5.21
CA TYR A 129 -5.43 2.54 5.78
C TYR A 129 -4.84 1.36 6.52
N VAL A 130 -3.52 1.35 6.63
CA VAL A 130 -2.78 0.40 7.42
C VAL A 130 -1.91 1.14 8.44
N THR A 131 -1.93 0.66 9.69
CA THR A 131 -1.09 1.20 10.77
C THR A 131 0.35 0.71 10.62
N PRO A 132 1.33 1.32 11.33
CA PRO A 132 2.73 0.85 11.34
C PRO A 132 2.89 -0.62 11.75
N GLU A 133 1.97 -1.13 12.59
CA GLU A 133 1.92 -2.52 13.08
C GLU A 133 1.21 -3.49 12.12
N GLY A 134 0.74 -2.99 10.98
CA GLY A 134 0.10 -3.80 9.94
C GLY A 134 -1.41 -4.04 10.12
N PHE A 135 -2.11 -3.29 10.98
CA PHE A 135 -3.57 -3.36 11.06
C PHE A 135 -4.21 -2.61 9.90
N VAL A 136 -5.00 -3.31 9.11
CA VAL A 136 -5.76 -2.74 7.99
C VAL A 136 -7.17 -2.40 8.43
N HIS A 137 -7.62 -1.21 8.06
CA HIS A 137 -8.96 -0.71 8.31
C HIS A 137 -9.57 -0.12 7.04
N THR A 138 -10.86 -0.31 6.84
CA THR A 138 -11.60 0.39 5.80
C THR A 138 -11.95 1.81 6.27
N TYR A 139 -11.48 2.81 5.53
CA TYR A 139 -11.70 4.23 5.82
C TYR A 139 -12.99 4.74 5.16
N ALA A 140 -13.15 4.49 3.86
CA ALA A 140 -14.29 4.96 3.07
C ALA A 140 -14.70 3.97 1.98
N GLY A 141 -15.97 4.02 1.56
CA GLY A 141 -16.49 3.16 0.50
C GLY A 141 -17.24 1.93 1.00
N ARG A 142 -17.59 1.84 2.28
CA ARG A 142 -18.32 0.69 2.85
C ARG A 142 -19.72 0.50 2.24
N GLY A 143 -20.31 1.53 1.62
CA GLY A 143 -21.54 1.38 0.85
C GLY A 143 -21.45 0.38 -0.31
N SER A 144 -20.22 -0.01 -0.69
CA SER A 144 -19.95 -1.07 -1.69
C SER A 144 -19.89 -2.47 -1.09
N GLN A 145 -19.74 -2.61 0.23
CA GLN A 145 -19.59 -3.90 0.91
C GLN A 145 -20.92 -4.67 0.89
N GLY A 146 -20.89 -5.91 0.41
CA GLY A 146 -22.09 -6.76 0.34
C GLY A 146 -23.01 -6.50 -0.86
N VAL A 147 -22.67 -5.56 -1.74
CA VAL A 147 -23.39 -5.31 -2.98
C VAL A 147 -22.87 -6.24 -4.08
N ASN A 148 -23.41 -7.42 -4.17
CA ASN A 148 -22.89 -8.51 -5.01
C ASN A 148 -22.93 -8.23 -6.52
N ASN A 149 -23.93 -7.48 -7.01
CA ASN A 149 -24.16 -7.30 -8.44
C ASN A 149 -23.59 -5.97 -8.98
N ASN A 150 -23.28 -5.01 -8.12
CA ASN A 150 -22.73 -3.72 -8.51
C ASN A 150 -22.06 -3.04 -7.31
N PRO A 151 -20.88 -3.50 -6.89
CA PRO A 151 -20.18 -2.95 -5.73
C PRO A 151 -19.68 -1.53 -5.98
N ASN A 152 -19.38 -1.18 -7.24
CA ASN A 152 -18.95 0.16 -7.62
C ASN A 152 -20.10 1.15 -7.63
N GLY A 153 -19.82 2.44 -7.57
CA GLY A 153 -20.83 3.49 -7.65
C GLY A 153 -20.25 4.88 -7.48
N TYR A 154 -21.11 5.86 -7.60
CA TYR A 154 -20.84 7.27 -7.35
C TYR A 154 -21.91 7.77 -6.40
N VAL A 155 -21.70 7.49 -5.10
CA VAL A 155 -22.63 7.89 -4.05
C VAL A 155 -21.89 8.70 -3.00
N ASP A 156 -22.37 9.91 -2.79
CA ASP A 156 -21.91 10.77 -1.70
C ASP A 156 -22.69 10.43 -0.42
N GLY A 157 -22.07 10.64 0.73
CA GLY A 157 -22.69 10.37 2.03
C GLY A 157 -21.66 10.06 3.09
N ASP A 158 -22.09 9.39 4.15
CA ASP A 158 -21.18 8.94 5.20
C ASP A 158 -20.09 8.04 4.63
N LEU A 159 -18.82 8.40 4.87
CA LEU A 159 -17.66 7.72 4.28
C LEU A 159 -17.62 6.22 4.59
N ARG A 160 -18.12 5.83 5.76
CA ARG A 160 -18.05 4.46 6.26
C ARG A 160 -19.29 3.63 5.97
N GLN A 161 -20.45 4.26 5.71
CA GLN A 161 -21.73 3.56 5.58
C GLN A 161 -22.38 3.70 4.21
N GLU A 162 -22.25 4.87 3.58
CA GLU A 162 -23.02 5.22 2.39
C GLU A 162 -22.16 5.44 1.15
N ALA A 163 -20.98 6.09 1.31
CA ALA A 163 -20.12 6.45 0.20
C ALA A 163 -19.73 5.24 -0.66
N ARG A 164 -19.85 5.40 -1.98
CA ARG A 164 -19.46 4.39 -2.97
C ARG A 164 -18.54 5.01 -4.01
N PHE A 165 -17.48 4.29 -4.32
CA PHE A 165 -16.49 4.68 -5.34
C PHE A 165 -16.56 3.72 -6.55
N ASN A 166 -15.95 4.16 -7.63
CA ASN A 166 -15.76 3.35 -8.82
C ASN A 166 -14.28 3.32 -9.20
N TYR A 167 -13.60 2.23 -8.85
CA TYR A 167 -12.18 2.02 -9.09
C TYR A 167 -11.32 3.22 -8.66
N PRO A 168 -11.36 3.66 -7.40
CA PRO A 168 -10.50 4.74 -6.93
C PRO A 168 -9.04 4.35 -7.13
N PHE A 169 -8.25 5.25 -7.72
CA PHE A 169 -6.88 4.94 -8.08
C PHE A 169 -5.87 5.87 -7.43
N GLY A 170 -6.02 7.19 -7.62
CA GLY A 170 -5.14 8.20 -7.05
C GLY A 170 -5.65 8.70 -5.71
N ILE A 171 -4.74 8.90 -4.74
CA ILE A 171 -5.00 9.55 -3.46
C ILE A 171 -3.84 10.47 -3.11
N HIS A 172 -4.16 11.64 -2.61
CA HIS A 172 -3.19 12.63 -2.16
C HIS A 172 -3.72 13.37 -0.93
N TYR A 173 -2.79 13.90 -0.10
CA TYR A 173 -3.09 14.70 1.09
C TYR A 173 -2.39 16.05 0.99
#